data_010c210b30406e6ac220cfbed43653bc
#
_entry.id   010c210b30406e6ac220cfbed43653bc
#
_cell.length_a   1.000
_cell.length_b   1.000
_cell.length_c   1.000
_cell.angle_alpha   90.00
_cell.angle_beta   90.00
_cell.angle_gamma   90.00
#
_symmetry.space_group_name_H-M   'P 1'
#
loop_
_entity.id
_entity.type
_entity.pdbx_description
1 polymer ?
#
loop_
_entity_poly.entity_id
_entity_poly.type
_entity_poly.pdbx_seq_one_letter_code
_entity_poly.pdbx_strand_id
1 'polypeptide(L)'
;MFFSNNFYISDMIPYDKRSGKIWYNGELVDWSNVKVHVLSHGLHYASCVFEGERVYDGSIFKLEEHTSRFFHSARRMGFEIPYSEADINAASNSIIKNQKVDNGYVRPVAWRGSEMMAISAQQTKIHVAIATWEWGSYFDPKLKVEGIRLNISNWRRPAPNTIPWDTKASGLYMICTLSKHEAEKNGYTDSLMLDHEGNIAEATGANIFFKDKSGDLHTPVPDSFLDGITRRTVIEIAKSKNIKVHERKINPNELKNFIGCFLTGTAAEVTPVSCIAENEFKVCDLIIGLNESYQQLVRKKKAA
;
A
#
# COMPACT_ATOMS: atom_id res chain seq x y z
N MET A 1 20.33 -16.54 -21.94
CA MET A 1 20.60 -17.02 -20.57
C MET A 1 19.63 -16.28 -19.66
N PHE A 2 18.49 -16.89 -19.36
CA PHE A 2 17.42 -16.23 -18.57
C PHE A 2 17.84 -16.27 -17.10
N PHE A 3 18.20 -15.14 -16.53
CA PHE A 3 18.31 -15.00 -15.09
C PHE A 3 16.88 -15.00 -14.51
N SER A 4 16.47 -16.17 -14.05
CA SER A 4 15.27 -16.32 -13.22
C SER A 4 15.53 -15.62 -11.88
N ASN A 5 15.04 -14.41 -11.73
CA ASN A 5 14.79 -13.83 -10.40
C ASN A 5 13.65 -14.62 -9.76
N ASN A 6 13.91 -15.88 -9.40
CA ASN A 6 13.05 -16.66 -8.55
C ASN A 6 13.17 -16.12 -7.12
N PHE A 7 12.51 -15.01 -6.85
CA PHE A 7 12.32 -14.53 -5.50
C PHE A 7 11.47 -15.53 -4.73
N TYR A 8 12.10 -16.29 -3.85
CA TYR A 8 11.60 -16.89 -2.59
C TYR A 8 10.11 -17.32 -2.52
N ILE A 9 9.50 -17.76 -3.62
CA ILE A 9 8.16 -18.34 -3.60
C ILE A 9 8.20 -19.78 -3.06
N SER A 10 9.35 -20.46 -3.16
CA SER A 10 9.48 -21.88 -2.76
C SER A 10 9.31 -22.13 -1.26
N ASP A 11 9.57 -21.12 -0.40
CA ASP A 11 9.52 -21.28 1.06
C ASP A 11 8.39 -20.50 1.73
N MET A 12 7.57 -19.75 0.97
CA MET A 12 6.42 -19.06 1.54
C MET A 12 5.23 -20.02 1.67
N ILE A 13 4.77 -20.23 2.89
CA ILE A 13 3.49 -20.91 3.13
C ILE A 13 2.38 -20.13 2.40
N PRO A 14 1.65 -20.75 1.44
CA PRO A 14 0.53 -20.11 0.77
C PRO A 14 -0.46 -19.53 1.78
N TYR A 15 -1.04 -18.36 1.46
CA TYR A 15 -1.90 -17.67 2.42
C TYR A 15 -3.10 -18.51 2.88
N ASP A 16 -3.65 -19.37 2.01
CA ASP A 16 -4.75 -20.28 2.33
C ASP A 16 -4.33 -21.50 3.18
N LYS A 17 -3.01 -21.76 3.30
CA LYS A 17 -2.43 -22.87 4.09
C LYS A 17 -1.87 -22.43 5.44
N ARG A 18 -1.97 -21.16 5.78
CA ARG A 18 -1.54 -20.64 7.08
C ARG A 18 -2.46 -21.16 8.19
N SER A 19 -1.96 -21.14 9.42
CA SER A 19 -2.70 -21.55 10.63
C SER A 19 -3.00 -20.33 11.51
N GLY A 20 -3.83 -20.56 12.52
CA GLY A 20 -4.24 -19.54 13.49
C GLY A 20 -5.65 -19.05 13.24
N LYS A 21 -5.93 -17.81 13.57
CA LYS A 21 -7.28 -17.20 13.50
C LYS A 21 -7.30 -16.01 12.53
N ILE A 22 -8.48 -15.76 11.98
CA ILE A 22 -8.87 -14.52 11.31
C ILE A 22 -10.05 -13.96 12.09
N TRP A 23 -10.06 -12.67 12.39
CA TRP A 23 -11.27 -12.02 12.85
C TRP A 23 -12.21 -11.88 11.65
N TYR A 24 -13.41 -12.48 11.75
CA TYR A 24 -14.36 -12.56 10.66
C TYR A 24 -15.78 -12.29 11.19
N ASN A 25 -16.39 -11.20 10.75
CA ASN A 25 -17.77 -10.81 11.09
C ASN A 25 -18.04 -10.81 12.61
N GLY A 26 -17.11 -10.33 13.43
CA GLY A 26 -17.27 -10.21 14.87
C GLY A 26 -16.63 -11.34 15.70
N GLU A 27 -16.13 -12.39 15.06
CA GLU A 27 -15.63 -13.59 15.75
C GLU A 27 -14.21 -13.96 15.31
N LEU A 28 -13.48 -14.68 16.16
CA LEU A 28 -12.19 -15.29 15.81
C LEU A 28 -12.45 -16.69 15.25
N VAL A 29 -12.33 -16.81 13.93
CA VAL A 29 -12.56 -18.05 13.16
C VAL A 29 -11.23 -18.67 12.78
N ASP A 30 -11.15 -20.02 12.76
CA ASP A 30 -9.96 -20.72 12.29
C ASP A 30 -9.62 -20.32 10.86
N TRP A 31 -8.33 -20.09 10.57
CA TRP A 31 -7.84 -19.58 9.30
C TRP A 31 -8.40 -20.33 8.09
N SER A 32 -8.38 -21.67 8.14
CA SER A 32 -8.85 -22.54 7.06
C SER A 32 -10.37 -22.50 6.83
N ASN A 33 -11.14 -22.00 7.80
CA ASN A 33 -12.60 -21.96 7.78
C ASN A 33 -13.16 -20.66 7.23
N VAL A 34 -12.32 -19.61 7.10
CA VAL A 34 -12.74 -18.34 6.49
C VAL A 34 -12.73 -18.50 4.97
N LYS A 35 -13.92 -18.62 4.40
CA LYS A 35 -14.15 -18.83 2.97
C LYS A 35 -15.15 -17.82 2.44
N VAL A 36 -14.99 -17.46 1.18
CA VAL A 36 -15.90 -16.57 0.44
C VAL A 36 -16.65 -17.38 -0.60
N HIS A 37 -17.97 -17.19 -0.67
CA HIS A 37 -18.77 -17.83 -1.72
C HIS A 37 -18.37 -17.30 -3.10
N VAL A 38 -18.29 -18.17 -4.10
CA VAL A 38 -17.86 -17.80 -5.48
C VAL A 38 -18.73 -16.71 -6.10
N LEU A 39 -20.01 -16.61 -5.72
CA LEU A 39 -20.95 -15.58 -6.19
C LEU A 39 -20.96 -14.32 -5.29
N SER A 40 -19.94 -14.08 -4.47
CA SER A 40 -19.84 -12.81 -3.74
C SER A 40 -19.75 -11.63 -4.69
N HIS A 41 -20.59 -10.62 -4.51
CA HIS A 41 -20.62 -9.42 -5.35
C HIS A 41 -19.26 -8.70 -5.38
N GLY A 42 -18.55 -8.66 -4.24
CA GLY A 42 -17.22 -8.11 -4.16
C GLY A 42 -16.20 -8.76 -5.11
N LEU A 43 -16.36 -10.07 -5.39
CA LEU A 43 -15.49 -10.81 -6.29
C LEU A 43 -15.77 -10.50 -7.77
N HIS A 44 -17.03 -10.27 -8.15
CA HIS A 44 -17.43 -10.06 -9.54
C HIS A 44 -17.44 -8.58 -9.96
N TYR A 45 -17.81 -7.68 -9.04
CA TYR A 45 -18.02 -6.25 -9.33
C TYR A 45 -17.06 -5.35 -8.53
N ALA A 46 -16.03 -5.93 -7.91
CA ALA A 46 -15.04 -5.21 -7.13
C ALA A 46 -15.62 -4.34 -5.99
N SER A 47 -16.82 -4.64 -5.48
CA SER A 47 -17.42 -3.98 -4.31
C SER A 47 -16.72 -4.43 -3.02
N CYS A 48 -15.44 -4.08 -2.94
CA CYS A 48 -14.53 -4.48 -1.89
C CYS A 48 -13.51 -3.36 -1.62
N VAL A 49 -13.27 -3.10 -0.36
CA VAL A 49 -12.20 -2.19 0.12
C VAL A 49 -11.30 -2.92 1.10
N PHE A 50 -10.05 -2.50 1.17
CA PHE A 50 -9.11 -3.12 2.09
C PHE A 50 -8.14 -2.10 2.68
N GLU A 51 -7.48 -2.48 3.76
CA GLU A 51 -6.35 -1.76 4.32
C GLU A 51 -5.11 -2.65 4.38
N GLY A 52 -4.00 -2.01 4.62
CA GLY A 52 -2.73 -2.66 4.85
C GLY A 52 -1.96 -1.88 5.90
N GLU A 53 -1.67 -2.53 7.01
CA GLU A 53 -1.09 -1.92 8.18
C GLU A 53 0.16 -2.71 8.61
N ARG A 54 1.18 -2.02 9.09
CA ARG A 54 2.39 -2.67 9.61
C ARG A 54 2.34 -2.74 11.13
N VAL A 55 2.73 -3.90 11.62
CA VAL A 55 3.01 -4.12 13.05
C VAL A 55 4.51 -3.97 13.26
N TYR A 56 4.88 -3.14 14.22
CA TYR A 56 6.25 -2.96 14.69
C TYR A 56 6.27 -3.14 16.20
N ASP A 57 7.08 -4.06 16.67
CA ASP A 57 7.29 -4.37 18.08
C ASP A 57 5.94 -4.55 18.84
N GLY A 58 5.01 -5.32 18.23
CA GLY A 58 3.68 -5.63 18.76
C GLY A 58 2.65 -4.50 18.69
N SER A 59 2.93 -3.41 17.97
CA SER A 59 2.03 -2.26 17.82
C SER A 59 1.75 -1.94 16.36
N ILE A 60 0.48 -1.67 16.02
CA ILE A 60 0.10 -1.25 14.67
C ILE A 60 0.39 0.24 14.52
N PHE A 61 1.20 0.59 13.52
CA PHE A 61 1.54 1.99 13.26
C PHE A 61 0.37 2.74 12.63
N LYS A 62 -0.03 3.87 13.23
CA LYS A 62 -1.12 4.75 12.76
C LYS A 62 -2.45 4.01 12.51
N LEU A 63 -2.80 3.08 13.40
CA LEU A 63 -4.01 2.26 13.31
C LEU A 63 -5.27 3.11 13.06
N GLU A 64 -5.46 4.17 13.84
CA GLU A 64 -6.64 5.04 13.76
C GLU A 64 -6.76 5.71 12.38
N GLU A 65 -5.65 6.14 11.78
CA GLU A 65 -5.63 6.74 10.43
C GLU A 65 -5.97 5.69 9.35
N HIS A 66 -5.47 4.47 9.50
CA HIS A 66 -5.79 3.36 8.60
C HIS A 66 -7.27 2.99 8.70
N THR A 67 -7.80 2.85 9.89
CA THR A 67 -9.22 2.53 10.13
C THR A 67 -10.12 3.63 9.56
N SER A 68 -9.83 4.89 9.82
CA SER A 68 -10.61 6.02 9.27
C SER A 68 -10.64 6.00 7.74
N ARG A 69 -9.49 5.69 7.09
CA ARG A 69 -9.43 5.54 5.62
C ARG A 69 -10.19 4.32 5.12
N PHE A 70 -10.20 3.22 5.86
CA PHE A 70 -10.99 2.03 5.55
C PHE A 70 -12.49 2.35 5.49
N PHE A 71 -13.00 3.07 6.49
CA PHE A 71 -14.39 3.56 6.52
C PHE A 71 -14.69 4.60 5.44
N HIS A 72 -13.77 5.53 5.19
CA HIS A 72 -13.87 6.46 4.07
C HIS A 72 -14.03 5.69 2.74
N SER A 73 -13.15 4.72 2.50
CA SER A 73 -13.19 3.91 1.27
C SER A 73 -14.52 3.17 1.11
N ALA A 74 -15.06 2.59 2.18
CA ALA A 74 -16.35 1.89 2.16
C ALA A 74 -17.50 2.84 1.79
N ARG A 75 -17.60 4.00 2.46
CA ARG A 75 -18.61 5.03 2.16
C ARG A 75 -18.54 5.51 0.71
N ARG A 76 -17.32 5.77 0.21
CA ARG A 76 -17.11 6.17 -1.19
C ARG A 76 -17.50 5.07 -2.19
N MET A 77 -17.42 3.80 -1.78
CA MET A 77 -17.90 2.64 -2.55
C MET A 77 -19.38 2.34 -2.35
N GLY A 78 -20.11 3.20 -1.65
CA GLY A 78 -21.55 3.12 -1.47
C GLY A 78 -22.02 2.03 -0.50
N PHE A 79 -21.22 1.68 0.52
CA PHE A 79 -21.63 0.79 1.59
C PHE A 79 -21.04 1.18 2.96
N GLU A 80 -21.74 0.78 4.02
CA GLU A 80 -21.32 1.02 5.39
C GLU A 80 -20.75 -0.26 6.00
N ILE A 81 -19.64 -0.12 6.72
CA ILE A 81 -19.08 -1.21 7.54
C ILE A 81 -19.96 -1.38 8.77
N PRO A 82 -20.47 -2.62 9.08
CA PRO A 82 -21.43 -2.84 10.16
C PRO A 82 -20.79 -2.90 11.56
N TYR A 83 -19.72 -2.15 11.77
CA TYR A 83 -18.96 -2.01 13.02
C TYR A 83 -18.55 -0.55 13.18
N SER A 84 -18.23 -0.13 14.39
CA SER A 84 -17.60 1.17 14.63
C SER A 84 -16.10 1.14 14.34
N GLU A 85 -15.48 2.31 14.12
CA GLU A 85 -14.02 2.42 14.01
C GLU A 85 -13.33 1.87 15.28
N ALA A 86 -13.91 2.08 16.46
CA ALA A 86 -13.39 1.55 17.71
C ALA A 86 -13.41 0.00 17.75
N ASP A 87 -14.48 -0.63 17.22
CA ASP A 87 -14.57 -2.09 17.15
C ASP A 87 -13.49 -2.67 16.21
N ILE A 88 -13.27 -2.05 15.05
CA ILE A 88 -12.23 -2.47 14.10
C ILE A 88 -10.83 -2.29 14.71
N ASN A 89 -10.57 -1.18 15.41
CA ASN A 89 -9.32 -0.97 16.12
C ASN A 89 -9.08 -2.02 17.20
N ALA A 90 -10.12 -2.33 17.99
CA ALA A 90 -10.06 -3.37 19.02
C ALA A 90 -9.83 -4.75 18.41
N ALA A 91 -10.51 -5.09 17.31
CA ALA A 91 -10.35 -6.34 16.58
C ALA A 91 -8.94 -6.48 16.01
N SER A 92 -8.39 -5.43 15.40
CA SER A 92 -7.02 -5.41 14.85
C SER A 92 -5.97 -5.62 15.96
N ASN A 93 -6.12 -4.95 17.09
CA ASN A 93 -5.23 -5.17 18.24
C ASN A 93 -5.39 -6.56 18.86
N SER A 94 -6.62 -7.09 18.89
CA SER A 94 -6.91 -8.43 19.43
C SER A 94 -6.26 -9.52 18.57
N ILE A 95 -6.38 -9.43 17.24
CA ILE A 95 -5.86 -10.47 16.35
C ILE A 95 -4.33 -10.53 16.34
N ILE A 96 -3.62 -9.40 16.40
CA ILE A 96 -2.15 -9.42 16.49
C ILE A 96 -1.66 -10.04 17.80
N LYS A 97 -2.37 -9.80 18.92
CA LYS A 97 -2.07 -10.43 20.21
C LYS A 97 -2.36 -11.94 20.18
N ASN A 98 -3.51 -12.34 19.63
CA ASN A 98 -3.91 -13.73 19.51
C ASN A 98 -2.91 -14.54 18.67
N GLN A 99 -2.45 -13.98 17.57
CA GLN A 99 -1.48 -14.59 16.65
C GLN A 99 -0.02 -14.39 17.08
N LYS A 100 0.23 -13.61 18.16
CA LYS A 100 1.58 -13.26 18.67
C LYS A 100 2.46 -12.62 17.61
N VAL A 101 1.88 -11.78 16.76
CA VAL A 101 2.60 -11.06 15.70
C VAL A 101 3.31 -9.85 16.31
N ASP A 102 4.62 -9.89 16.32
CA ASP A 102 5.47 -8.81 16.83
C ASP A 102 5.92 -7.85 15.71
N ASN A 103 6.34 -8.41 14.59
CA ASN A 103 6.64 -7.66 13.36
C ASN A 103 5.91 -8.29 12.19
N GLY A 104 4.93 -7.58 11.64
CA GLY A 104 4.05 -8.21 10.68
C GLY A 104 3.16 -7.25 9.90
N TYR A 105 2.09 -7.81 9.39
CA TYR A 105 1.12 -7.10 8.56
C TYR A 105 -0.30 -7.43 8.99
N VAL A 106 -1.16 -6.42 8.97
CA VAL A 106 -2.60 -6.55 9.20
C VAL A 106 -3.33 -6.16 7.93
N ARG A 107 -4.31 -6.98 7.54
CA ARG A 107 -5.12 -6.83 6.34
C ARG A 107 -6.59 -6.81 6.69
N PRO A 108 -7.16 -5.65 7.05
CA PRO A 108 -8.61 -5.47 7.06
C PRO A 108 -9.15 -5.50 5.62
N VAL A 109 -10.31 -6.13 5.44
CA VAL A 109 -11.03 -6.17 4.16
C VAL A 109 -12.52 -6.16 4.43
N ALA A 110 -13.30 -5.38 3.65
CA ALA A 110 -14.75 -5.36 3.70
C ALA A 110 -15.32 -5.49 2.28
N TRP A 111 -16.37 -6.31 2.12
CA TRP A 111 -16.94 -6.57 0.80
C TRP A 111 -18.43 -6.87 0.86
N ARG A 112 -19.12 -6.65 -0.25
CA ARG A 112 -20.51 -7.09 -0.44
C ARG A 112 -20.58 -8.59 -0.64
N GLY A 113 -21.49 -9.25 0.10
CA GLY A 113 -21.70 -10.71 0.09
C GLY A 113 -22.36 -11.24 -1.17
N SER A 114 -23.02 -12.39 -1.04
CA SER A 114 -23.56 -13.20 -2.16
C SER A 114 -25.09 -13.26 -2.19
N GLU A 115 -25.76 -12.41 -1.44
CA GLU A 115 -27.24 -12.40 -1.36
C GLU A 115 -27.88 -11.85 -2.63
N MET A 116 -27.15 -11.06 -3.41
CA MET A 116 -27.58 -10.51 -4.70
C MET A 116 -26.43 -10.60 -5.71
N MET A 117 -26.77 -10.90 -6.97
CA MET A 117 -25.84 -11.03 -8.08
C MET A 117 -26.32 -10.25 -9.29
N ALA A 118 -26.25 -8.91 -9.20
CA ALA A 118 -26.58 -7.96 -10.25
C ALA A 118 -25.77 -6.67 -10.04
N ILE A 119 -25.85 -5.71 -10.96
CA ILE A 119 -25.23 -4.38 -10.80
C ILE A 119 -25.74 -3.72 -9.51
N SER A 120 -27.05 -3.76 -9.26
CA SER A 120 -27.63 -3.33 -7.98
C SER A 120 -27.44 -4.42 -6.93
N ALA A 121 -26.81 -4.06 -5.80
CA ALA A 121 -26.49 -4.99 -4.71
C ALA A 121 -26.68 -4.35 -3.33
N GLN A 122 -27.65 -3.44 -3.20
CA GLN A 122 -27.86 -2.67 -1.98
C GLN A 122 -28.31 -3.51 -0.77
N GLN A 123 -28.96 -4.64 -1.01
CA GLN A 123 -29.46 -5.55 0.04
C GLN A 123 -28.45 -6.67 0.41
N THR A 124 -27.24 -6.64 -0.15
CA THR A 124 -26.20 -7.59 0.27
C THR A 124 -25.70 -7.27 1.67
N LYS A 125 -25.38 -8.31 2.43
CA LYS A 125 -24.62 -8.17 3.67
C LYS A 125 -23.21 -7.65 3.36
N ILE A 126 -22.70 -6.83 4.28
CA ILE A 126 -21.29 -6.43 4.27
C ILE A 126 -20.53 -7.35 5.20
N HIS A 127 -19.56 -8.06 4.63
CA HIS A 127 -18.66 -8.90 5.39
C HIS A 127 -17.38 -8.14 5.69
N VAL A 128 -16.79 -8.42 6.86
CA VAL A 128 -15.50 -7.86 7.27
C VAL A 128 -14.60 -8.97 7.78
N ALA A 129 -13.36 -8.98 7.31
CA ALA A 129 -12.32 -9.84 7.84
C ALA A 129 -11.05 -9.05 8.17
N ILE A 130 -10.34 -9.46 9.21
CA ILE A 130 -9.04 -8.93 9.58
C ILE A 130 -8.08 -10.10 9.75
N ALA A 131 -7.15 -10.24 8.82
CA ALA A 131 -6.09 -11.24 8.88
C ALA A 131 -4.77 -10.58 9.28
N THR A 132 -3.92 -11.31 10.01
CA THR A 132 -2.58 -10.86 10.36
C THR A 132 -1.57 -12.00 10.24
N TRP A 133 -0.34 -11.65 9.90
CA TRP A 133 0.75 -12.61 9.80
C TRP A 133 2.10 -11.93 10.03
N GLU A 134 3.07 -12.69 10.47
CA GLU A 134 4.44 -12.22 10.50
C GLU A 134 4.93 -11.90 9.09
N TRP A 135 5.57 -10.75 8.94
CA TRP A 135 6.07 -10.31 7.66
C TRP A 135 7.33 -9.45 7.80
N GLY A 136 8.37 -9.88 7.15
CA GLY A 136 9.64 -9.17 7.09
C GLY A 136 9.62 -7.95 6.16
N SER A 137 10.70 -7.74 5.45
CA SER A 137 10.81 -6.68 4.46
C SER A 137 10.03 -7.02 3.20
N TYR A 138 9.32 -6.04 2.61
CA TYR A 138 8.61 -6.18 1.33
C TYR A 138 9.58 -6.36 0.15
N PHE A 139 10.66 -5.58 0.15
CA PHE A 139 11.74 -5.73 -0.81
C PHE A 139 12.93 -6.44 -0.17
N ASP A 140 13.76 -7.09 -0.99
CA ASP A 140 15.03 -7.64 -0.56
C ASP A 140 15.84 -6.56 0.17
N PRO A 141 16.43 -6.84 1.36
CA PRO A 141 17.27 -5.88 2.07
C PRO A 141 18.39 -5.26 1.21
N LYS A 142 18.94 -6.02 0.26
CA LYS A 142 19.93 -5.53 -0.68
C LYS A 142 19.39 -4.38 -1.55
N LEU A 143 18.13 -4.50 -2.02
CA LEU A 143 17.48 -3.48 -2.82
C LEU A 143 17.14 -2.21 -2.02
N LYS A 144 17.04 -2.31 -0.69
CA LYS A 144 16.90 -1.13 0.17
C LYS A 144 18.19 -0.29 0.23
N VAL A 145 19.32 -0.88 -0.08
CA VAL A 145 20.63 -0.20 -0.14
C VAL A 145 20.95 0.25 -1.56
N GLU A 146 20.76 -0.63 -2.54
CA GLU A 146 21.11 -0.37 -3.96
C GLU A 146 20.04 0.45 -4.68
N GLY A 147 18.81 0.46 -4.18
CA GLY A 147 17.64 1.05 -4.84
C GLY A 147 16.97 0.09 -5.81
N ILE A 148 15.65 0.20 -5.91
CA ILE A 148 14.84 -0.57 -6.87
C ILE A 148 14.82 0.09 -8.24
N ARG A 149 14.49 -0.68 -9.27
CA ARG A 149 14.38 -0.21 -10.65
C ARG A 149 12.93 -0.22 -11.11
N LEU A 150 12.48 0.87 -11.72
CA LEU A 150 11.12 1.02 -12.25
C LEU A 150 11.15 1.17 -13.78
N ASN A 151 10.19 0.54 -14.48
CA ASN A 151 9.80 0.96 -15.81
C ASN A 151 8.73 2.05 -15.73
N ILE A 152 8.29 2.59 -16.86
CA ILE A 152 7.08 3.41 -16.95
C ILE A 152 5.95 2.51 -17.45
N SER A 153 4.83 2.47 -16.71
CA SER A 153 3.68 1.65 -17.03
C SER A 153 2.94 2.14 -18.29
N ASN A 154 2.43 1.21 -19.07
CA ASN A 154 1.47 1.49 -20.14
C ASN A 154 0.07 1.87 -19.62
N TRP A 155 -0.26 1.45 -18.39
CA TRP A 155 -1.52 1.76 -17.72
C TRP A 155 -1.40 3.05 -16.91
N ARG A 156 -2.43 3.88 -16.97
CA ARG A 156 -2.49 5.16 -16.24
C ARG A 156 -3.45 5.10 -15.07
N ARG A 157 -3.19 5.93 -14.06
CA ARG A 157 -4.17 6.17 -13.00
C ARG A 157 -5.41 6.84 -13.60
N PRO A 158 -6.62 6.45 -13.16
CA PRO A 158 -7.87 6.94 -13.72
C PRO A 158 -8.09 8.43 -13.41
N ALA A 159 -8.85 9.09 -14.27
CA ALA A 159 -9.29 10.47 -14.01
C ALA A 159 -10.20 10.54 -12.77
N PRO A 160 -10.17 11.65 -12.01
CA PRO A 160 -10.90 11.76 -10.74
C PRO A 160 -12.40 11.54 -10.82
N ASN A 161 -13.01 11.80 -11.98
CA ASN A 161 -14.46 11.65 -12.19
C ASN A 161 -14.87 10.31 -12.83
N THR A 162 -13.93 9.37 -13.00
CA THR A 162 -14.20 8.07 -13.65
C THR A 162 -14.35 6.92 -12.66
N ILE A 163 -13.78 7.06 -11.46
CA ILE A 163 -13.77 6.04 -10.41
C ILE A 163 -13.48 6.72 -9.06
N PRO A 164 -13.89 6.16 -7.93
CA PRO A 164 -13.54 6.70 -6.60
C PRO A 164 -12.03 6.52 -6.29
N TRP A 165 -11.20 7.33 -6.92
CA TRP A 165 -9.73 7.27 -6.93
C TRP A 165 -9.08 7.46 -5.55
N ASP A 166 -9.77 8.17 -4.66
CA ASP A 166 -9.34 8.50 -3.30
C ASP A 166 -9.56 7.35 -2.30
N THR A 167 -9.88 6.17 -2.80
CA THR A 167 -10.20 4.98 -2.00
C THR A 167 -9.15 3.89 -2.13
N LYS A 168 -9.14 2.99 -1.14
CA LYS A 168 -8.40 1.73 -1.23
C LYS A 168 -9.32 0.59 -1.68
N ALA A 169 -10.03 0.82 -2.81
CA ALA A 169 -10.95 -0.14 -3.42
C ALA A 169 -10.19 -1.15 -4.28
N SER A 170 -10.58 -2.43 -4.21
CA SER A 170 -9.91 -3.53 -4.92
C SER A 170 -9.87 -3.33 -6.44
N GLY A 171 -10.90 -2.73 -7.03
CA GLY A 171 -10.98 -2.46 -8.46
C GLY A 171 -9.89 -1.53 -9.00
N LEU A 172 -9.32 -0.67 -8.15
CA LEU A 172 -8.23 0.23 -8.51
C LEU A 172 -6.87 -0.50 -8.66
N TYR A 173 -6.76 -1.72 -8.14
CA TYR A 173 -5.50 -2.48 -8.11
C TYR A 173 -5.32 -3.40 -9.31
N MET A 174 -6.32 -3.56 -10.16
CA MET A 174 -6.20 -4.35 -11.39
C MET A 174 -5.08 -3.82 -12.29
N ILE A 175 -5.08 -2.53 -12.59
CA ILE A 175 -4.04 -1.89 -13.41
C ILE A 175 -2.67 -1.90 -12.72
N CYS A 176 -2.64 -1.84 -11.39
CA CYS A 176 -1.40 -1.97 -10.62
C CYS A 176 -0.78 -3.37 -10.79
N THR A 177 -1.61 -4.42 -10.70
CA THR A 177 -1.18 -5.82 -10.92
C THR A 177 -0.64 -6.03 -12.33
N LEU A 178 -1.36 -5.53 -13.35
CA LEU A 178 -0.92 -5.62 -14.75
C LEU A 178 0.43 -4.91 -14.97
N SER A 179 0.57 -3.69 -14.42
CA SER A 179 1.81 -2.91 -14.51
C SER A 179 2.99 -3.60 -13.81
N LYS A 180 2.73 -4.18 -12.63
CA LYS A 180 3.73 -4.91 -11.84
C LYS A 180 4.23 -6.15 -12.58
N HIS A 181 3.32 -6.96 -13.12
CA HIS A 181 3.67 -8.16 -13.90
C HIS A 181 4.48 -7.82 -15.15
N GLU A 182 4.12 -6.73 -15.85
CA GLU A 182 4.87 -6.26 -17.02
C GLU A 182 6.28 -5.80 -16.61
N ALA A 183 6.40 -5.06 -15.52
CA ALA A 183 7.71 -4.63 -14.99
C ALA A 183 8.60 -5.82 -14.67
N GLU A 184 8.10 -6.80 -13.93
CA GLU A 184 8.83 -8.02 -13.55
C GLU A 184 9.26 -8.84 -14.77
N LYS A 185 8.40 -8.96 -15.79
CA LYS A 185 8.73 -9.64 -17.05
C LYS A 185 9.87 -8.94 -17.78
N ASN A 186 10.00 -7.63 -17.63
CA ASN A 186 11.03 -6.81 -18.27
C ASN A 186 12.26 -6.58 -17.38
N GLY A 187 12.39 -7.28 -16.24
CA GLY A 187 13.54 -7.20 -15.34
C GLY A 187 13.58 -5.95 -14.44
N TYR A 188 12.44 -5.29 -14.27
CA TYR A 188 12.26 -4.21 -13.29
C TYR A 188 11.63 -4.72 -12.01
N THR A 189 11.82 -3.97 -10.93
CA THR A 189 11.24 -4.33 -9.63
C THR A 189 9.78 -3.89 -9.50
N ASP A 190 9.42 -2.75 -10.10
CA ASP A 190 8.07 -2.17 -10.05
C ASP A 190 7.85 -1.24 -11.26
N SER A 191 6.69 -0.59 -11.36
CA SER A 191 6.36 0.38 -12.40
C SER A 191 6.05 1.75 -11.82
N LEU A 192 6.54 2.80 -12.48
CA LEU A 192 6.02 4.16 -12.35
C LEU A 192 4.75 4.28 -13.18
N MET A 193 3.66 4.71 -12.56
CA MET A 193 2.39 4.99 -13.23
C MET A 193 2.22 6.49 -13.43
N LEU A 194 1.70 6.87 -14.59
CA LEU A 194 1.30 8.24 -14.88
C LEU A 194 -0.19 8.45 -14.59
N ASP A 195 -0.60 9.68 -14.36
CA ASP A 195 -2.02 10.06 -14.29
C ASP A 195 -2.65 10.09 -15.70
N HIS A 196 -3.94 10.35 -15.78
CA HIS A 196 -4.68 10.44 -17.02
C HIS A 196 -4.21 11.58 -17.95
N GLU A 197 -3.57 12.61 -17.41
CA GLU A 197 -2.99 13.74 -18.15
C GLU A 197 -1.54 13.45 -18.61
N GLY A 198 -0.91 12.40 -18.12
CA GLY A 198 0.45 12.02 -18.45
C GLY A 198 1.51 12.57 -17.49
N ASN A 199 1.12 13.15 -16.35
CA ASN A 199 2.05 13.51 -15.30
C ASN A 199 2.37 12.28 -14.42
N ILE A 200 3.48 12.34 -13.70
CA ILE A 200 3.86 11.31 -12.74
C ILE A 200 2.81 11.26 -11.62
N ALA A 201 2.33 10.06 -11.31
CA ALA A 201 1.39 9.79 -10.24
C ALA A 201 2.07 9.07 -9.06
N GLU A 202 2.24 7.78 -9.17
CA GLU A 202 2.79 6.92 -8.11
C GLU A 202 3.37 5.63 -8.71
N ALA A 203 3.98 4.76 -7.91
CA ALA A 203 4.27 3.38 -8.31
C ALA A 203 3.02 2.49 -8.13
N THR A 204 3.12 1.19 -8.44
CA THR A 204 1.93 0.30 -8.42
C THR A 204 1.26 0.15 -7.05
N GLY A 205 1.99 0.36 -5.97
CA GLY A 205 1.47 0.24 -4.60
C GLY A 205 2.11 1.20 -3.60
N ALA A 206 2.77 2.28 -4.07
CA ALA A 206 3.51 3.22 -3.24
C ALA A 206 3.59 4.61 -3.89
N ASN A 207 3.54 5.67 -3.09
CA ASN A 207 3.76 7.02 -3.59
C ASN A 207 5.24 7.27 -3.87
N ILE A 208 5.55 8.31 -4.63
CA ILE A 208 6.91 8.60 -5.10
C ILE A 208 7.37 10.00 -4.71
N PHE A 209 8.66 10.12 -4.42
CA PHE A 209 9.35 11.36 -4.13
C PHE A 209 10.61 11.48 -4.96
N PHE A 210 10.94 12.70 -5.34
CA PHE A 210 12.17 13.06 -6.03
C PHE A 210 12.95 14.09 -5.24
N LYS A 211 14.27 14.00 -5.27
CA LYS A 211 15.18 15.00 -4.70
C LYS A 211 15.86 15.76 -5.83
N ASP A 212 15.81 17.07 -5.76
CA ASP A 212 16.52 17.92 -6.69
C ASP A 212 17.97 18.25 -6.24
N LYS A 213 18.66 19.06 -7.03
CA LYS A 213 20.06 19.47 -6.75
C LYS A 213 20.17 20.41 -5.56
N SER A 214 19.11 21.16 -5.20
CA SER A 214 19.09 22.05 -4.05
C SER A 214 18.89 21.32 -2.72
N GLY A 215 18.43 20.07 -2.78
CA GLY A 215 18.10 19.25 -1.61
C GLY A 215 16.61 19.25 -1.29
N ASP A 216 15.78 19.97 -2.06
CA ASP A 216 14.34 19.98 -1.89
C ASP A 216 13.73 18.66 -2.38
N LEU A 217 12.62 18.28 -1.77
CA LEU A 217 11.83 17.13 -2.18
C LEU A 217 10.63 17.56 -3.03
N HIS A 218 10.31 16.75 -4.03
CA HIS A 218 9.15 16.92 -4.88
C HIS A 218 8.31 15.65 -4.87
N THR A 219 7.00 15.76 -4.73
CA THR A 219 6.07 14.63 -4.80
C THR A 219 4.81 15.03 -5.54
N PRO A 220 4.21 14.14 -6.34
CA PRO A 220 2.96 14.44 -7.03
C PRO A 220 1.82 14.78 -6.07
N VAL A 221 0.92 15.69 -6.50
CA VAL A 221 -0.34 15.96 -5.79
C VAL A 221 -1.25 14.73 -5.93
N PRO A 222 -1.79 14.18 -4.83
CA PRO A 222 -2.65 13.00 -4.86
C PRO A 222 -4.08 13.38 -5.29
N ASP A 223 -4.28 13.66 -6.57
CA ASP A 223 -5.56 14.07 -7.19
C ASP A 223 -6.17 12.98 -8.10
N SER A 224 -5.44 11.87 -8.33
CA SER A 224 -5.86 10.72 -9.13
C SER A 224 -5.37 9.38 -8.55
N PHE A 225 -4.78 9.41 -7.37
CA PHE A 225 -4.24 8.27 -6.66
C PHE A 225 -4.29 8.50 -5.14
N LEU A 226 -4.06 7.44 -4.37
CA LEU A 226 -4.24 7.46 -2.92
C LEU A 226 -3.19 8.34 -2.21
N ASP A 227 -3.63 9.27 -1.35
CA ASP A 227 -2.74 10.00 -0.45
C ASP A 227 -2.27 9.09 0.69
N GLY A 228 -1.07 8.54 0.53
CA GLY A 228 -0.53 7.52 1.43
C GLY A 228 -0.25 8.03 2.84
N ILE A 229 -0.60 7.24 3.86
CA ILE A 229 -0.28 7.54 5.26
C ILE A 229 1.24 7.65 5.45
N THR A 230 2.01 6.75 4.83
CA THR A 230 3.48 6.82 4.84
C THR A 230 3.99 8.07 4.10
N ARG A 231 3.36 8.46 2.99
CA ARG A 231 3.67 9.70 2.27
C ARG A 231 3.54 10.91 3.19
N ARG A 232 2.41 11.07 3.87
CA ARG A 232 2.17 12.17 4.83
C ARG A 232 3.18 12.14 5.96
N THR A 233 3.47 10.96 6.51
CA THR A 233 4.46 10.78 7.57
C THR A 233 5.86 11.23 7.13
N VAL A 234 6.28 10.90 5.92
CA VAL A 234 7.59 11.32 5.37
C VAL A 234 7.63 12.84 5.14
N ILE A 235 6.54 13.45 4.70
CA ILE A 235 6.42 14.91 4.60
C ILE A 235 6.61 15.57 5.98
N GLU A 236 5.96 15.03 7.02
CA GLU A 236 6.13 15.50 8.40
C GLU A 236 7.58 15.38 8.89
N ILE A 237 8.22 14.22 8.64
CA ILE A 237 9.64 14.01 8.97
C ILE A 237 10.52 15.00 8.22
N ALA A 238 10.30 15.20 6.92
CA ALA A 238 11.09 16.14 6.12
C ALA A 238 10.96 17.57 6.65
N LYS A 239 9.74 18.02 6.95
CA LYS A 239 9.45 19.33 7.55
C LYS A 239 10.17 19.51 8.90
N SER A 240 10.16 18.49 9.76
CA SER A 240 10.85 18.54 11.07
C SER A 240 12.37 18.67 10.95
N LYS A 241 12.94 18.31 9.80
CA LYS A 241 14.36 18.43 9.46
C LYS A 241 14.68 19.68 8.62
N ASN A 242 13.70 20.59 8.46
CA ASN A 242 13.81 21.77 7.60
C ASN A 242 14.09 21.43 6.12
N ILE A 243 13.68 20.26 5.66
CA ILE A 243 13.72 19.87 4.25
C ILE A 243 12.42 20.36 3.59
N LYS A 244 12.56 21.16 2.56
CA LYS A 244 11.41 21.71 1.83
C LYS A 244 10.79 20.63 0.95
N VAL A 245 9.46 20.55 0.98
CA VAL A 245 8.68 19.58 0.18
C VAL A 245 7.71 20.33 -0.71
N HIS A 246 7.80 20.07 -2.02
CA HIS A 246 6.92 20.64 -3.05
C HIS A 246 5.92 19.56 -3.50
N GLU A 247 4.67 19.74 -3.14
CA GLU A 247 3.56 18.94 -3.66
C GLU A 247 3.06 19.61 -4.95
N ARG A 248 3.31 18.99 -6.10
CA ARG A 248 3.00 19.56 -7.41
C ARG A 248 2.84 18.50 -8.51
N LYS A 249 2.25 18.87 -9.64
CA LYS A 249 2.31 18.05 -10.86
C LYS A 249 3.77 17.99 -11.34
N ILE A 250 4.20 16.81 -11.77
CA ILE A 250 5.56 16.53 -12.24
C ILE A 250 5.46 15.86 -13.61
N ASN A 251 6.05 16.49 -14.62
CA ASN A 251 6.10 15.91 -15.96
C ASN A 251 7.20 14.86 -16.03
N PRO A 252 7.03 13.71 -16.71
CA PRO A 252 8.08 12.69 -16.88
C PRO A 252 9.38 13.23 -17.47
N ASN A 253 9.34 14.26 -18.31
CA ASN A 253 10.55 14.91 -18.87
C ASN A 253 11.41 15.62 -17.81
N GLU A 254 10.89 15.83 -16.61
CA GLU A 254 11.63 16.41 -15.48
C GLU A 254 12.51 15.38 -14.76
N LEU A 255 12.32 14.06 -15.00
CA LEU A 255 13.09 13.01 -14.32
C LEU A 255 14.60 13.24 -14.39
N LYS A 256 15.09 13.74 -15.51
CA LYS A 256 16.53 14.09 -15.74
C LYS A 256 17.05 15.23 -14.85
N ASN A 257 16.18 16.00 -14.22
CA ASN A 257 16.54 17.13 -13.35
C ASN A 257 16.72 16.71 -11.88
N PHE A 258 16.23 15.54 -11.51
CA PHE A 258 16.32 15.01 -10.16
C PHE A 258 17.56 14.15 -9.97
N ILE A 259 18.13 14.16 -8.77
CA ILE A 259 19.35 13.44 -8.44
C ILE A 259 19.11 12.27 -7.48
N GLY A 260 17.93 12.18 -6.89
CA GLY A 260 17.50 11.09 -6.01
C GLY A 260 16.02 10.82 -6.16
N CYS A 261 15.62 9.57 -5.89
CA CYS A 261 14.24 9.12 -5.96
C CYS A 261 13.99 8.04 -4.91
N PHE A 262 12.77 8.03 -4.33
CA PHE A 262 12.36 6.97 -3.42
C PHE A 262 10.85 6.80 -3.40
N LEU A 263 10.40 5.62 -3.01
CA LEU A 263 8.99 5.28 -2.79
C LEU A 263 8.63 5.36 -1.31
N THR A 264 7.35 5.59 -1.04
CA THR A 264 6.77 5.54 0.31
C THR A 264 5.48 4.74 0.32
N GLY A 265 5.36 3.80 1.25
CA GLY A 265 4.15 2.98 1.40
C GLY A 265 4.23 2.14 2.66
N THR A 266 3.10 1.65 3.15
CA THR A 266 3.06 0.82 4.36
C THR A 266 3.94 -0.43 4.22
N ALA A 267 3.88 -1.12 3.08
CA ALA A 267 4.72 -2.28 2.79
C ALA A 267 6.14 -1.87 2.37
N ALA A 268 6.25 -0.87 1.49
CA ALA A 268 7.52 -0.39 0.96
C ALA A 268 8.33 0.42 1.98
N GLU A 269 7.69 0.96 3.03
CA GLU A 269 8.33 1.90 3.97
C GLU A 269 8.92 3.11 3.22
N VAL A 270 10.19 3.40 3.38
CA VAL A 270 10.95 4.34 2.54
C VAL A 270 11.96 3.53 1.74
N THR A 271 11.71 3.36 0.46
CA THR A 271 12.55 2.52 -0.41
C THR A 271 13.19 3.35 -1.51
N PRO A 272 14.53 3.42 -1.58
CA PRO A 272 15.23 4.11 -2.65
C PRO A 272 14.92 3.53 -4.04
N VAL A 273 14.89 4.40 -5.04
CA VAL A 273 14.81 4.05 -6.46
C VAL A 273 16.13 4.45 -7.12
N SER A 274 16.79 3.50 -7.78
CA SER A 274 18.04 3.72 -8.49
C SER A 274 17.86 4.04 -9.97
N CYS A 275 16.71 3.67 -10.55
CA CYS A 275 16.47 3.90 -11.97
C CYS A 275 14.96 3.95 -12.28
N ILE A 276 14.56 4.87 -13.16
CA ILE A 276 13.26 4.89 -13.83
C ILE A 276 13.48 4.94 -15.33
N ALA A 277 13.20 3.84 -16.03
CA ALA A 277 13.56 3.64 -17.43
C ALA A 277 15.06 3.94 -17.64
N GLU A 278 15.41 4.94 -18.47
CA GLU A 278 16.78 5.38 -18.70
C GLU A 278 17.32 6.40 -17.68
N ASN A 279 16.51 6.90 -16.76
CA ASN A 279 16.92 7.91 -15.80
C ASN A 279 17.48 7.27 -14.52
N GLU A 280 18.73 7.54 -14.21
CA GLU A 280 19.42 7.02 -13.03
C GLU A 280 19.36 7.99 -11.86
N PHE A 281 19.22 7.47 -10.64
CA PHE A 281 19.17 8.21 -9.39
C PHE A 281 20.18 7.65 -8.39
N LYS A 282 20.73 8.53 -7.57
CA LYS A 282 21.65 8.14 -6.50
C LYS A 282 20.89 7.89 -5.21
N VAL A 283 21.19 6.78 -4.56
CA VAL A 283 20.83 6.59 -3.14
C VAL A 283 21.76 7.49 -2.34
N CYS A 284 21.22 8.54 -1.72
CA CYS A 284 21.99 9.58 -1.04
C CYS A 284 21.64 9.67 0.44
N ASP A 285 22.51 10.31 1.21
CA ASP A 285 22.39 10.45 2.67
C ASP A 285 21.05 11.03 3.13
N LEU A 286 20.44 11.92 2.34
CA LEU A 286 19.12 12.46 2.66
C LEU A 286 18.04 11.35 2.67
N ILE A 287 18.04 10.48 1.66
CA ILE A 287 17.07 9.37 1.55
C ILE A 287 17.31 8.36 2.66
N ILE A 288 18.58 8.05 2.93
CA ILE A 288 18.97 7.15 4.03
C ILE A 288 18.51 7.73 5.38
N GLY A 289 18.80 9.00 5.63
CA GLY A 289 18.40 9.68 6.88
C GLY A 289 16.88 9.83 7.05
N LEU A 290 16.11 9.94 5.97
CA LEU A 290 14.64 9.89 6.03
C LEU A 290 14.17 8.49 6.41
N ASN A 291 14.74 7.45 5.81
CA ASN A 291 14.40 6.06 6.14
C ASN A 291 14.73 5.75 7.61
N GLU A 292 15.92 6.12 8.09
CA GLU A 292 16.32 5.95 9.50
C GLU A 292 15.34 6.65 10.44
N SER A 293 14.96 7.89 10.13
CA SER A 293 14.00 8.65 10.93
C SER A 293 12.61 8.00 10.93
N TYR A 294 12.18 7.45 9.79
CA TYR A 294 10.95 6.68 9.69
C TYR A 294 11.03 5.42 10.55
N GLN A 295 12.12 4.63 10.46
CA GLN A 295 12.31 3.42 11.27
C GLN A 295 12.32 3.72 12.78
N GLN A 296 12.94 4.82 13.19
CA GLN A 296 12.90 5.26 14.58
C GLN A 296 11.49 5.65 15.03
N LEU A 297 10.71 6.32 14.16
CA LEU A 297 9.35 6.75 14.47
C LEU A 297 8.41 5.57 14.67
N VAL A 298 8.44 4.59 13.75
CA VAL A 298 7.51 3.43 13.77
C VAL A 298 7.79 2.46 14.91
N ARG A 299 9.02 2.47 15.48
CA ARG A 299 9.44 1.64 16.61
C ARG A 299 9.45 2.38 17.95
N LYS A 300 9.05 3.66 17.98
CA LYS A 300 8.80 4.34 19.25
C LYS A 300 7.61 3.69 19.94
N LYS A 301 7.83 3.03 21.08
CA LYS A 301 6.74 2.61 21.96
C LYS A 301 5.91 3.84 22.30
N LYS A 302 4.59 3.79 22.06
CA LYS A 302 3.68 4.79 22.64
C LYS A 302 3.96 4.77 24.16
N ALA A 303 4.28 5.92 24.74
CA ALA A 303 4.34 6.03 26.19
C ALA A 303 2.96 5.59 26.72
N ALA A 304 2.98 4.65 27.67
CA ALA A 304 1.78 4.04 28.24
C ALA A 304 0.95 5.08 29.01
#